data_0564c9c619db31cf36e3e0526058bd5b
#
_entry.id   0564c9c619db31cf36e3e0526058bd5b
#
_cell.length_a   1.000
_cell.length_b   1.000
_cell.length_c   1.000
_cell.angle_alpha   90.00
_cell.angle_beta   90.00
_cell.angle_gamma   90.00
#
_symmetry.space_group_name_H-M   'P 1'
#
loop_
_entity.id
_entity.type
_entity.pdbx_description
1 polymer ?
#
loop_
_entity_poly.entity_id
_entity_poly.type
_entity_poly.pdbx_seq_one_letter_code
_entity_poly.pdbx_strand_id
1 'polypeptide(L)'
;MRKILFLFAVLALSACSGKDFNDGVMQKSGKVYTINTETICNAKGFHGATPIKVTVKKDKIVSVEALPNRETPRFFENVQRNMLPEFKDVKFKDYATVDCVSGATISSKCVRENLKAAYEYYNAHK
;
A
#
# COMPACT_ATOMS: atom_id res chain seq x y z
N MET A 1 -17.76 30.10 20.47
CA MET A 1 -17.57 29.62 20.66
C MET A 1 -17.75 28.79 20.69
N ARG A 2 -17.71 28.52 20.65
CA ARG A 2 -17.75 27.65 20.77
C ARG A 2 -17.89 26.96 20.06
N LYS A 3 -18.23 26.90 19.37
CA LYS A 3 -18.44 26.21 18.59
C LYS A 3 -17.71 25.25 18.31
N ILE A 4 -17.10 25.23 18.36
CA ILE A 4 -16.19 24.45 18.25
C ILE A 4 -16.41 23.24 18.76
N LEU A 5 -16.92 23.24 19.64
CA LEU A 5 -17.14 22.23 20.25
C LEU A 5 -17.76 21.24 19.54
N PHE A 6 -18.61 21.48 18.79
CA PHE A 6 -19.27 20.56 18.18
C PHE A 6 -18.55 19.74 17.37
N LEU A 7 -17.61 20.18 17.07
CA LEU A 7 -16.78 19.57 16.26
C LEU A 7 -16.56 18.27 16.77
N PHE A 8 -16.47 18.19 18.00
CA PHE A 8 -16.19 17.04 18.52
C PHE A 8 -17.22 16.11 18.55
N ALA A 9 -18.27 16.54 18.26
CA ALA A 9 -19.35 15.68 18.25
C ALA A 9 -19.10 14.74 17.14
N VAL A 10 -18.51 15.23 16.19
CA VAL A 10 -18.27 14.47 15.04
C VAL A 10 -17.39 13.37 15.35
N LEU A 11 -16.49 13.62 16.22
CA LEU A 11 -15.63 12.64 16.56
C LEU A 11 -16.32 11.52 17.14
N ALA A 12 -17.30 11.76 17.85
CA ALA A 12 -17.98 10.74 18.49
C ALA A 12 -18.53 9.80 17.48
N LEU A 13 -18.84 10.30 16.36
CA LEU A 13 -19.39 9.49 15.35
C LEU A 13 -18.40 8.52 14.86
N SER A 14 -17.22 8.95 14.67
CA SER A 14 -16.21 8.08 14.17
C SER A 14 -16.08 6.89 15.04
N ALA A 15 -16.25 7.06 16.28
CA ALA A 15 -16.06 5.97 17.19
C ALA A 15 -17.08 4.88 16.96
N CYS A 16 -18.21 5.20 16.40
CA CYS A 16 -19.24 4.22 16.20
C CYS A 16 -19.03 3.34 15.02
N SER A 17 -18.29 3.77 14.07
CA SER A 17 -18.16 3.03 12.83
C SER A 17 -16.89 2.20 12.72
N GLY A 18 -16.36 1.79 13.83
CA GLY A 18 -15.11 1.06 13.80
C GLY A 18 -13.99 2.05 13.97
N LYS A 19 -12.89 1.62 14.48
CA LYS A 19 -11.83 2.54 14.79
C LYS A 19 -10.90 2.79 13.66
N ASP A 20 -10.77 4.05 13.33
CA ASP A 20 -9.74 4.47 12.40
C ASP A 20 -8.43 4.50 13.19
N PHE A 21 -7.34 4.21 12.54
CA PHE A 21 -6.04 4.28 13.19
C PHE A 21 -4.95 4.61 12.19
N ASN A 22 -3.79 4.99 12.71
CA ASN A 22 -2.64 5.27 11.89
C ASN A 22 -1.41 5.02 12.76
N ASP A 23 -0.63 4.00 12.44
CA ASP A 23 0.56 3.67 13.22
C ASP A 23 1.85 4.03 12.48
N GLY A 24 1.75 4.80 11.41
CA GLY A 24 2.91 5.18 10.62
C GLY A 24 3.22 4.22 9.47
N VAL A 25 2.70 3.01 9.52
CA VAL A 25 2.87 2.01 8.46
C VAL A 25 1.53 1.77 7.81
N MET A 26 0.50 1.49 8.60
CA MET A 26 -0.84 1.23 8.07
C MET A 26 -1.79 2.26 8.64
N GLN A 27 -2.63 2.79 7.76
CA GLN A 27 -3.67 3.73 8.16
C GLN A 27 -5.01 3.13 7.79
N LYS A 28 -5.94 3.15 8.71
CA LYS A 28 -7.31 2.72 8.45
C LYS A 28 -8.21 3.93 8.51
N SER A 29 -8.98 4.13 7.47
CA SER A 29 -9.97 5.21 7.42
C SER A 29 -11.26 4.59 6.89
N GLY A 30 -12.25 4.43 7.77
CA GLY A 30 -13.48 3.74 7.42
C GLY A 30 -13.18 2.28 7.09
N LYS A 31 -13.43 1.89 5.87
CA LYS A 31 -13.20 0.52 5.42
C LYS A 31 -11.94 0.41 4.55
N VAL A 32 -11.21 1.49 4.43
CA VAL A 32 -10.04 1.52 3.56
C VAL A 32 -8.76 1.47 4.38
N TYR A 33 -7.85 0.58 3.99
CA TYR A 33 -6.54 0.49 4.62
C TYR A 33 -5.50 0.95 3.62
N THR A 34 -4.52 1.70 4.10
CA THR A 34 -3.40 2.15 3.27
C THR A 34 -2.12 1.71 3.98
N ILE A 35 -1.27 0.96 3.30
CA ILE A 35 -0.05 0.43 3.90
C ILE A 35 1.16 0.98 3.14
N ASN A 36 2.09 1.57 3.88
CA ASN A 36 3.34 2.10 3.35
C ASN A 36 4.45 1.13 3.74
N THR A 37 5.16 0.59 2.76
CA THR A 37 6.17 -0.44 3.04
C THR A 37 7.56 0.11 3.31
N GLU A 38 7.72 1.41 3.34
CA GLU A 38 9.04 2.02 3.48
C GLU A 38 9.85 1.50 4.68
N THR A 39 9.20 1.26 5.80
CA THR A 39 9.88 0.81 7.01
C THR A 39 9.74 -0.67 7.31
N ILE A 40 8.95 -1.40 6.54
CA ILE A 40 8.70 -2.82 6.83
C ILE A 40 9.27 -3.77 5.78
N CYS A 41 9.86 -3.27 4.72
CA CYS A 41 10.43 -4.12 3.70
C CYS A 41 11.85 -3.66 3.38
N ASN A 42 12.78 -4.61 3.39
CA ASN A 42 14.16 -4.32 3.08
C ASN A 42 14.56 -4.77 1.69
N ALA A 43 13.61 -5.24 0.90
CA ALA A 43 13.91 -5.71 -0.45
C ALA A 43 14.43 -4.55 -1.29
N LYS A 44 15.40 -4.83 -2.14
CA LYS A 44 16.00 -3.81 -2.98
C LYS A 44 15.85 -4.17 -4.44
N GLY A 45 15.51 -3.17 -5.24
CA GLY A 45 15.50 -3.33 -6.66
C GLY A 45 16.90 -3.16 -7.20
N PHE A 46 16.99 -2.62 -8.40
CA PHE A 46 18.29 -2.50 -9.05
C PHE A 46 19.19 -1.47 -8.38
N HIS A 47 18.64 -0.38 -7.91
CA HIS A 47 19.40 0.71 -7.30
C HIS A 47 19.02 1.00 -5.84
N GLY A 48 18.25 0.17 -5.21
CA GLY A 48 17.88 0.37 -3.81
C GLY A 48 16.46 -0.02 -3.53
N ALA A 49 15.95 0.42 -2.40
CA ALA A 49 14.60 0.08 -1.99
C ALA A 49 13.57 0.70 -2.93
N THR A 50 12.49 -0.03 -3.18
CA THR A 50 11.39 0.48 -3.99
C THR A 50 10.11 0.41 -3.18
N PRO A 51 9.96 1.28 -2.17
CA PRO A 51 8.79 1.23 -1.31
C PRO A 51 7.51 1.55 -2.08
N ILE A 52 6.41 0.97 -1.63
CA ILE A 52 5.13 1.19 -2.26
C ILE A 52 4.07 1.53 -1.23
N LYS A 53 2.98 2.08 -1.71
CA LYS A 53 1.82 2.34 -0.89
C LYS A 53 0.68 1.52 -1.48
N VAL A 54 0.10 0.64 -0.68
CA VAL A 54 -0.98 -0.24 -1.11
C VAL A 54 -2.27 0.22 -0.46
N THR A 55 -3.31 0.42 -1.25
CA THR A 55 -4.62 0.78 -0.74
C THR A 55 -5.52 -0.46 -0.88
N VAL A 56 -6.15 -0.86 0.22
CA VAL A 56 -6.95 -2.09 0.28
C VAL A 56 -8.34 -1.77 0.82
N LYS A 57 -9.35 -2.36 0.21
CA LYS A 57 -10.73 -2.22 0.69
C LYS A 57 -11.40 -3.58 0.52
N LYS A 58 -12.04 -4.07 1.56
CA LYS A 58 -12.71 -5.38 1.54
C LYS A 58 -11.78 -6.51 1.08
N ASP A 59 -10.56 -6.48 1.58
CA ASP A 59 -9.53 -7.48 1.26
C ASP A 59 -9.12 -7.51 -0.21
N LYS A 60 -9.48 -6.49 -0.98
CA LYS A 60 -9.05 -6.35 -2.37
C LYS A 60 -8.16 -5.13 -2.51
N ILE A 61 -7.16 -5.25 -3.36
CA ILE A 61 -6.27 -4.13 -3.64
C ILE A 61 -7.03 -3.11 -4.49
N VAL A 62 -7.07 -1.88 -4.03
CA VAL A 62 -7.66 -0.78 -4.80
C VAL A 62 -6.59 -0.19 -5.70
N SER A 63 -5.40 0.00 -5.17
CA SER A 63 -4.30 0.55 -5.96
C SER A 63 -2.95 0.25 -5.31
N VAL A 64 -1.91 0.26 -6.12
CA VAL A 64 -0.53 0.16 -5.66
C VAL A 64 0.20 1.33 -6.28
N GLU A 65 0.82 2.16 -5.44
CA GLU A 65 1.55 3.33 -5.90
C GLU A 65 3.01 3.24 -5.51
N ALA A 66 3.90 3.63 -6.39
CA ALA A 66 5.32 3.67 -6.08
C ALA A 66 5.62 4.92 -5.26
N LEU A 67 6.40 4.75 -4.21
CA LEU A 67 6.88 5.88 -3.43
C LEU A 67 8.24 6.29 -3.98
N PRO A 68 8.81 7.43 -3.57
CA PRO A 68 10.11 7.87 -4.08
C PRO A 68 11.17 6.78 -3.93
N ASN A 69 11.93 6.54 -4.97
CA ASN A 69 12.94 5.50 -5.00
C ASN A 69 14.08 5.92 -5.92
N ARG A 70 15.13 5.09 -5.98
CA ARG A 70 16.30 5.38 -6.79
C ARG A 70 16.43 4.47 -8.00
N GLU A 71 15.36 3.77 -8.37
CA GLU A 71 15.42 2.90 -9.53
C GLU A 71 15.63 3.72 -10.80
N THR A 72 16.23 3.09 -11.80
CA THR A 72 16.41 3.74 -13.10
C THR A 72 15.03 4.10 -13.63
N PRO A 73 14.76 5.37 -13.89
CA PRO A 73 13.43 5.80 -14.29
C PRO A 73 12.83 4.99 -15.43
N ARG A 74 13.64 4.66 -16.41
CA ARG A 74 13.18 3.92 -17.57
C ARG A 74 12.64 2.54 -17.21
N PHE A 75 13.36 1.79 -16.38
CA PHE A 75 12.93 0.46 -16.00
C PHE A 75 11.77 0.50 -15.02
N PHE A 76 11.83 1.41 -14.08
CA PHE A 76 10.78 1.48 -13.08
C PHE A 76 9.48 2.05 -13.63
N GLU A 77 9.59 2.92 -14.61
CA GLU A 77 8.41 3.46 -15.27
C GLU A 77 7.65 2.34 -15.96
N ASN A 78 8.37 1.35 -16.50
CA ASN A 78 7.77 0.20 -17.11
C ASN A 78 6.96 -0.60 -16.06
N VAL A 79 7.51 -0.74 -14.86
CA VAL A 79 6.82 -1.41 -13.76
C VAL A 79 5.57 -0.61 -13.37
N GLN A 80 5.69 0.70 -13.23
CA GLN A 80 4.58 1.54 -12.86
C GLN A 80 3.45 1.49 -13.89
N ARG A 81 3.80 1.39 -15.14
CA ARG A 81 2.82 1.41 -16.22
C ARG A 81 2.19 0.06 -16.49
N ASN A 82 2.96 -0.99 -16.40
CA ASN A 82 2.53 -2.31 -16.83
C ASN A 82 2.30 -3.33 -15.72
N MET A 83 2.80 -3.08 -14.53
CA MET A 83 2.62 -4.01 -13.42
C MET A 83 1.66 -3.46 -12.37
N LEU A 84 1.90 -2.24 -11.89
CA LEU A 84 1.12 -1.70 -10.78
C LEU A 84 -0.39 -1.62 -11.07
N PRO A 85 -0.83 -1.25 -12.27
CA PRO A 85 -2.27 -1.22 -12.55
C PRO A 85 -2.92 -2.60 -12.54
N GLU A 86 -2.15 -3.66 -12.72
CA GLU A 86 -2.68 -5.01 -12.76
C GLU A 86 -3.14 -5.51 -11.40
N PHE A 87 -2.75 -4.83 -10.33
CA PHE A 87 -3.16 -5.22 -9.00
C PHE A 87 -4.56 -4.75 -8.64
N LYS A 88 -5.14 -3.85 -9.43
CA LYS A 88 -6.46 -3.32 -9.12
C LYS A 88 -7.49 -4.44 -9.09
N ASP A 89 -8.28 -4.47 -8.03
CA ASP A 89 -9.34 -5.46 -7.80
C ASP A 89 -8.85 -6.89 -7.57
N VAL A 90 -7.56 -7.09 -7.42
CA VAL A 90 -7.01 -8.39 -7.08
C VAL A 90 -7.16 -8.59 -5.57
N LYS A 91 -7.58 -9.78 -5.14
CA LYS A 91 -7.65 -10.05 -3.72
C LYS A 91 -6.26 -9.93 -3.14
N PHE A 92 -6.14 -9.30 -1.98
CA PHE A 92 -4.80 -9.05 -1.43
C PHE A 92 -4.01 -10.36 -1.27
N LYS A 93 -4.67 -11.41 -0.86
CA LYS A 93 -3.99 -12.71 -0.69
C LYS A 93 -3.42 -13.26 -2.00
N ASP A 94 -3.93 -12.78 -3.13
CA ASP A 94 -3.50 -13.27 -4.44
C ASP A 94 -2.50 -12.35 -5.13
N TYR A 95 -1.85 -11.48 -4.38
CA TYR A 95 -0.91 -10.52 -4.95
C TYR A 95 0.19 -11.15 -5.81
N ALA A 96 0.57 -12.37 -5.48
CA ALA A 96 1.65 -13.03 -6.20
C ALA A 96 1.24 -13.55 -7.58
N THR A 97 -0.03 -13.47 -7.91
CA THR A 97 -0.50 -13.93 -9.23
C THR A 97 -0.19 -12.92 -10.35
N VAL A 98 0.16 -11.68 -10.00
CA VAL A 98 0.50 -10.68 -10.99
C VAL A 98 1.94 -10.92 -11.45
N ASP A 99 2.13 -11.03 -12.74
CA ASP A 99 3.44 -11.34 -13.31
C ASP A 99 4.44 -10.20 -13.26
N CYS A 100 5.72 -10.54 -13.23
CA CYS A 100 6.78 -9.57 -13.34
C CYS A 100 6.80 -8.99 -14.75
N VAL A 101 7.25 -7.76 -14.88
CA VAL A 101 7.35 -7.10 -16.18
C VAL A 101 8.62 -7.54 -16.88
N SER A 102 8.50 -7.92 -18.13
CA SER A 102 9.63 -8.30 -18.95
C SER A 102 10.59 -7.12 -19.08
N GLY A 103 11.86 -7.36 -18.87
CA GLY A 103 12.87 -6.30 -18.92
C GLY A 103 13.05 -5.53 -17.63
N ALA A 104 12.19 -5.76 -16.64
CA ALA A 104 12.31 -5.10 -15.34
C ALA A 104 12.05 -6.12 -14.22
N THR A 105 12.63 -7.31 -14.34
CA THR A 105 12.36 -8.40 -13.40
C THR A 105 12.81 -8.11 -11.98
N ILE A 106 13.98 -7.50 -11.82
CA ILE A 106 14.50 -7.21 -10.48
C ILE A 106 13.57 -6.22 -9.74
N SER A 107 13.18 -5.13 -10.40
CA SER A 107 12.29 -4.17 -9.79
C SER A 107 10.91 -4.77 -9.54
N SER A 108 10.43 -5.61 -10.47
CA SER A 108 9.15 -6.29 -10.31
C SER A 108 9.15 -7.23 -9.11
N LYS A 109 10.25 -7.96 -8.91
CA LYS A 109 10.35 -8.85 -7.75
C LYS A 109 10.41 -8.05 -6.46
N CYS A 110 11.06 -6.90 -6.49
CA CYS A 110 11.12 -6.02 -5.32
C CYS A 110 9.72 -5.53 -4.96
N VAL A 111 8.92 -5.16 -5.95
CA VAL A 111 7.53 -4.76 -5.71
C VAL A 111 6.76 -5.91 -5.10
N ARG A 112 6.97 -7.13 -5.58
CA ARG A 112 6.28 -8.29 -5.03
C ARG A 112 6.67 -8.55 -3.58
N GLU A 113 7.97 -8.37 -3.24
CA GLU A 113 8.40 -8.52 -1.86
C GLU A 113 7.81 -7.45 -0.96
N ASN A 114 7.66 -6.24 -1.47
CA ASN A 114 7.00 -5.17 -0.75
C ASN A 114 5.53 -5.52 -0.51
N LEU A 115 4.87 -6.11 -1.50
CA LEU A 115 3.48 -6.53 -1.34
C LEU A 115 3.35 -7.66 -0.33
N LYS A 116 4.34 -8.55 -0.28
CA LYS A 116 4.35 -9.62 0.70
C LYS A 116 4.43 -9.02 2.10
N ALA A 117 5.35 -8.07 2.32
CA ALA A 117 5.48 -7.41 3.61
C ALA A 117 4.20 -6.67 3.99
N ALA A 118 3.59 -5.99 3.03
CA ALA A 118 2.35 -5.27 3.25
C ALA A 118 1.21 -6.22 3.63
N TYR A 119 1.13 -7.36 2.95
CA TYR A 119 0.09 -8.33 3.21
C TYR A 119 0.23 -8.93 4.60
N GLU A 120 1.45 -9.26 4.99
CA GLU A 120 1.71 -9.82 6.32
C GLU A 120 1.37 -8.79 7.39
N TYR A 121 1.72 -7.54 7.18
CA TYR A 121 1.41 -6.48 8.12
C TYR A 121 -0.09 -6.26 8.23
N TYR A 122 -0.76 -6.25 7.11
CA TYR A 122 -2.21 -6.07 7.04
C TYR A 122 -2.90 -7.17 7.86
N ASN A 123 -2.53 -8.42 7.66
CA ASN A 123 -3.16 -9.52 8.38
C ASN A 123 -2.88 -9.50 9.88
N ALA A 124 -1.73 -8.99 10.27
CA ALA A 124 -1.37 -8.94 11.68
C ALA A 124 -2.04 -7.78 12.42
N HIS A 125 -2.45 -6.74 11.72
CA HIS A 125 -2.93 -5.51 12.35
C HIS A 125 -4.34 -5.07 11.97
N LYS A 126 -4.98 -5.72 11.02
CA LYS A 126 -6.32 -5.32 10.61
C LYS A 126 -7.39 -5.64 11.66
#